data_763dd07e416808c7c1d6c4c5370212a5
#
_entry.id   763dd07e416808c7c1d6c4c5370212a5
#
_cell.length_a   1.000
_cell.length_b   1.000
_cell.length_c   1.000
_cell.angle_alpha   90.00
_cell.angle_beta   90.00
_cell.angle_gamma   90.00
#
_symmetry.space_group_name_H-M   'P 1'
#
loop_
_entity.id
_entity.type
_entity.pdbx_description
1 polymer ?
#
loop_
_entity_poly.entity_id
_entity_poly.type
_entity_poly.pdbx_seq_one_letter_code
_entity_poly.pdbx_strand_id
1 'polypeptide(L)'
;MPKISTDNRLLDRFKDINPKEINWFPGHMFKAGMQLQQMLKRVDVVLELRDARIPLASVNFEFEKLLGEKKRLVLFNKTSLAEEEASQDWGRYFKVQGIGFIFIDVLEKRGLNKVLPEIRKMMKSRQERFERKGITPPALRLMVIGIPNVGKSSLINGLTRRKATETGPTPGVTRHQEWIVLDRDVELLDTPGILFPKIATLEMGLQLTLTGAIKDEIVGRE
;
A
#
# COMPACT_ATOMS: atom_id res chain seq x y z
N MET A 1 17.84 -0.05 -14.71
CA MET A 1 17.29 -1.15 -13.91
C MET A 1 18.42 -1.74 -13.09
N PRO A 2 18.30 -1.86 -11.77
CA PRO A 2 19.29 -2.58 -10.99
C PRO A 2 19.39 -4.01 -11.52
N LYS A 3 20.62 -4.52 -11.68
CA LYS A 3 20.84 -5.91 -12.11
C LYS A 3 20.39 -6.81 -10.96
N ILE A 4 19.23 -7.41 -11.11
CA ILE A 4 18.78 -8.47 -10.21
C ILE A 4 19.62 -9.69 -10.55
N SER A 5 20.48 -10.11 -9.62
CA SER A 5 21.16 -11.40 -9.71
C SER A 5 20.11 -12.50 -9.60
N THR A 6 19.65 -13.01 -10.71
CA THR A 6 18.78 -14.18 -10.75
C THR A 6 19.63 -15.43 -10.53
N ASP A 7 19.58 -16.00 -9.33
CA ASP A 7 20.02 -17.38 -9.15
C ASP A 7 19.01 -18.29 -9.85
N ASN A 8 19.36 -18.70 -11.06
CA ASN A 8 18.53 -19.54 -11.92
C ASN A 8 18.11 -20.88 -11.27
N ARG A 9 18.82 -21.32 -10.23
CA ARG A 9 18.51 -22.59 -9.52
C ARG A 9 17.21 -22.52 -8.70
N LEU A 10 16.83 -21.35 -8.21
CA LEU A 10 15.54 -21.16 -7.56
C LEU A 10 14.40 -21.14 -8.58
N LEU A 11 14.61 -20.52 -9.73
CA LEU A 11 13.59 -20.45 -10.79
C LEU A 11 13.31 -21.84 -11.40
N ASP A 12 14.32 -22.72 -11.48
CA ASP A 12 14.15 -24.08 -12.02
C ASP A 12 13.22 -24.96 -11.15
N ARG A 13 13.14 -24.72 -9.85
CA ARG A 13 12.22 -25.45 -8.93
C ARG A 13 10.75 -25.12 -9.13
N PHE A 14 10.45 -24.03 -9.84
CA PHE A 14 9.08 -23.51 -9.99
C PHE A 14 8.60 -23.44 -11.44
N LYS A 15 9.32 -24.10 -12.36
CA LYS A 15 8.98 -24.13 -13.79
C LYS A 15 7.61 -24.74 -14.09
N ASP A 16 7.12 -25.61 -13.21
CA ASP A 16 5.87 -26.34 -13.38
C ASP A 16 4.63 -25.62 -12.84
N ILE A 17 4.81 -24.46 -12.18
CA ILE A 17 3.70 -23.67 -11.64
C ILE A 17 3.09 -22.83 -12.76
N ASN A 18 1.85 -23.14 -13.13
CA ASN A 18 1.09 -22.38 -14.10
C ASN A 18 0.57 -21.06 -13.47
N PRO A 19 1.03 -19.87 -13.93
CA PRO A 19 0.57 -18.60 -13.37
C PRO A 19 -0.95 -18.38 -13.46
N LYS A 20 -1.63 -19.13 -14.35
CA LYS A 20 -3.10 -19.08 -14.50
C LYS A 20 -3.85 -19.81 -13.40
N GLU A 21 -3.19 -20.72 -12.67
CA GLU A 21 -3.78 -21.48 -11.55
C GLU A 21 -3.77 -20.71 -10.24
N ILE A 22 -2.98 -19.62 -10.16
CA ILE A 22 -2.95 -18.71 -9.00
C ILE A 22 -4.09 -17.69 -9.09
N ASN A 23 -5.26 -18.10 -9.57
CA ASN A 23 -6.43 -17.22 -9.69
C ASN A 23 -7.27 -17.23 -8.42
N TRP A 24 -7.20 -16.13 -7.66
CA TRP A 24 -8.11 -15.83 -6.56
C TRP A 24 -9.46 -15.35 -7.09
N PHE A 25 -10.51 -15.99 -6.65
CA PHE A 25 -11.97 -15.82 -6.86
C PHE A 25 -12.44 -14.51 -7.55
N PRO A 26 -12.90 -14.57 -8.83
CA PRO A 26 -13.32 -13.38 -9.60
C PRO A 26 -14.47 -12.59 -8.98
N GLY A 27 -15.42 -13.26 -8.32
CA GLY A 27 -16.64 -12.60 -7.80
C GLY A 27 -16.39 -11.71 -6.58
N HIS A 28 -15.46 -12.07 -5.69
CA HIS A 28 -15.12 -11.24 -4.53
C HIS A 28 -14.30 -10.02 -4.93
N MET A 29 -13.45 -10.15 -5.95
CA MET A 29 -12.63 -9.05 -6.47
C MET A 29 -13.47 -7.96 -7.14
N PHE A 30 -14.53 -8.33 -7.87
CA PHE A 30 -15.42 -7.36 -8.50
C PHE A 30 -16.17 -6.52 -7.45
N LYS A 31 -16.74 -7.15 -6.42
CA LYS A 31 -17.39 -6.44 -5.30
C LYS A 31 -16.41 -5.53 -4.57
N ALA A 32 -15.19 -6.00 -4.32
CA ALA A 32 -14.14 -5.23 -3.67
C ALA A 32 -13.72 -4.01 -4.52
N GLY A 33 -13.59 -4.16 -5.84
CA GLY A 33 -13.33 -3.06 -6.76
C GLY A 33 -14.41 -1.98 -6.75
N MET A 34 -15.70 -2.38 -6.75
CA MET A 34 -16.82 -1.45 -6.64
C MET A 34 -16.83 -0.70 -5.31
N GLN A 35 -16.60 -1.41 -4.21
CA GLN A 35 -16.49 -0.79 -2.88
C GLN A 35 -15.35 0.22 -2.82
N LEU A 36 -14.19 -0.16 -3.37
CA LEU A 36 -13.04 0.74 -3.45
C LEU A 36 -13.34 2.01 -4.24
N GLN A 37 -14.00 1.89 -5.39
CA GLN A 37 -14.40 3.07 -6.18
C GLN A 37 -15.31 4.01 -5.40
N GLN A 38 -16.25 3.48 -4.63
CA GLN A 38 -17.11 4.29 -3.76
C GLN A 38 -16.32 5.00 -2.67
N MET A 39 -15.35 4.30 -2.06
CA MET A 39 -14.47 4.86 -1.04
C MET A 39 -13.56 5.95 -1.62
N LEU A 40 -13.00 5.74 -2.82
CA LEU A 40 -12.14 6.71 -3.50
C LEU A 40 -12.84 8.06 -3.75
N LYS A 41 -14.16 8.06 -3.96
CA LYS A 41 -14.94 9.31 -4.09
C LYS A 41 -14.96 10.14 -2.81
N ARG A 42 -14.77 9.51 -1.66
CA ARG A 42 -14.88 10.11 -0.32
C ARG A 42 -13.56 10.59 0.26
N VAL A 43 -12.43 10.26 -0.36
CA VAL A 43 -11.09 10.59 0.13
C VAL A 43 -10.36 11.56 -0.78
N ASP A 44 -9.46 12.35 -0.21
CA ASP A 44 -8.65 13.36 -0.92
C ASP A 44 -7.33 12.75 -1.40
N VAL A 45 -6.69 11.91 -0.57
CA VAL A 45 -5.38 11.32 -0.84
C VAL A 45 -5.39 9.83 -0.51
N VAL A 46 -4.73 9.05 -1.34
CA VAL A 46 -4.50 7.62 -1.11
C VAL A 46 -3.07 7.40 -0.64
N LEU A 47 -2.90 6.71 0.48
CA LEU A 47 -1.64 6.19 0.95
C LEU A 47 -1.48 4.77 0.43
N GLU A 48 -0.59 4.58 -0.53
CA GLU A 48 -0.30 3.25 -1.07
C GLU A 48 0.90 2.65 -0.33
N LEU A 49 0.63 1.64 0.49
CA LEU A 49 1.65 0.95 1.26
C LEU A 49 2.25 -0.19 0.43
N ARG A 50 3.57 -0.14 0.22
CA ARG A 50 4.36 -1.16 -0.48
C ARG A 50 5.43 -1.74 0.46
N ASP A 51 5.89 -2.94 0.17
CA ASP A 51 7.01 -3.56 0.89
C ASP A 51 8.34 -3.11 0.26
N ALA A 52 9.22 -2.51 1.05
CA ALA A 52 10.49 -1.97 0.58
C ALA A 52 11.44 -3.05 0.02
N ARG A 53 11.27 -4.31 0.42
CA ARG A 53 12.05 -5.46 -0.09
C ARG A 53 11.67 -5.83 -1.52
N ILE A 54 10.41 -5.58 -1.90
CA ILE A 54 9.82 -5.97 -3.20
C ILE A 54 8.96 -4.82 -3.78
N PRO A 55 9.56 -3.65 -4.08
CA PRO A 55 8.83 -2.41 -4.41
C PRO A 55 7.89 -2.52 -5.60
N LEU A 56 8.23 -3.34 -6.61
CA LEU A 56 7.39 -3.58 -7.79
C LEU A 56 6.41 -4.72 -7.59
N ALA A 57 6.83 -5.83 -6.99
CA ALA A 57 5.93 -6.97 -6.77
C ALA A 57 4.81 -6.65 -5.76
N SER A 58 5.03 -5.69 -4.88
CA SER A 58 4.01 -5.20 -3.94
C SER A 58 3.03 -4.18 -4.54
N VAL A 59 3.14 -3.86 -5.83
CA VAL A 59 2.14 -3.05 -6.57
C VAL A 59 0.89 -3.87 -6.82
N ASN A 60 -0.26 -3.26 -6.64
CA ASN A 60 -1.50 -3.81 -7.16
C ASN A 60 -1.92 -3.03 -8.42
N PHE A 61 -1.66 -3.59 -9.59
CA PHE A 61 -1.96 -2.95 -10.88
C PHE A 61 -3.45 -2.65 -11.12
N GLU A 62 -4.35 -3.38 -10.46
CA GLU A 62 -5.78 -3.09 -10.53
C GLU A 62 -6.11 -1.78 -9.78
N PHE A 63 -5.35 -1.45 -8.75
CA PHE A 63 -5.48 -0.14 -8.09
C PHE A 63 -5.08 1.01 -8.99
N GLU A 64 -4.03 0.87 -9.74
CA GLU A 64 -3.57 1.94 -10.64
C GLU A 64 -4.67 2.38 -11.60
N LYS A 65 -5.42 1.41 -12.13
CA LYS A 65 -6.57 1.70 -13.00
C LYS A 65 -7.71 2.40 -12.27
N LEU A 66 -7.95 2.04 -11.00
CA LEU A 66 -9.04 2.59 -10.19
C LEU A 66 -8.73 3.96 -9.61
N LEU A 67 -7.46 4.24 -9.33
CA LEU A 67 -7.02 5.50 -8.74
C LEU A 67 -7.17 6.69 -9.68
N GLY A 68 -6.96 6.49 -10.99
CA GLY A 68 -7.00 7.58 -11.98
C GLY A 68 -6.10 8.75 -11.57
N GLU A 69 -6.67 9.95 -11.55
CA GLU A 69 -5.96 11.19 -11.16
C GLU A 69 -5.96 11.48 -9.64
N LYS A 70 -6.41 10.52 -8.82
CA LYS A 70 -6.41 10.69 -7.37
C LYS A 70 -5.00 10.91 -6.84
N LYS A 71 -4.83 11.92 -5.99
CA LYS A 71 -3.52 12.16 -5.35
C LYS A 71 -3.08 10.95 -4.55
N ARG A 72 -1.85 10.51 -4.75
CA ARG A 72 -1.27 9.31 -4.17
C ARG A 72 0.09 9.62 -3.56
N LEU A 73 0.32 9.09 -2.36
CA LEU A 73 1.62 9.04 -1.72
C LEU A 73 1.99 7.58 -1.48
N VAL A 74 3.11 7.14 -2.06
CA VAL A 74 3.61 5.77 -1.87
C VAL A 74 4.46 5.69 -0.62
N LEU A 75 4.17 4.75 0.25
CA LEU A 75 4.91 4.49 1.49
C LEU A 75 5.59 3.13 1.37
N PHE A 76 6.92 3.11 1.27
CA PHE A 76 7.71 1.88 1.27
C PHE A 76 8.01 1.49 2.70
N ASN A 77 7.30 0.47 3.22
CA ASN A 77 7.42 -0.01 4.60
C ASN A 77 8.44 -1.13 4.72
N LYS A 78 8.86 -1.43 5.96
CA LYS A 78 9.83 -2.48 6.32
C LYS A 78 11.24 -2.19 5.78
N THR A 79 11.64 -0.93 5.80
CA THR A 79 12.95 -0.50 5.31
C THR A 79 14.11 -1.09 6.10
N SER A 80 13.90 -1.46 7.36
CA SER A 80 14.91 -2.17 8.18
C SER A 80 15.26 -3.57 7.65
N LEU A 81 14.37 -4.15 6.82
CA LEU A 81 14.52 -5.46 6.20
C LEU A 81 14.94 -5.39 4.73
N ALA A 82 15.09 -4.20 4.18
CA ALA A 82 15.50 -3.97 2.80
C ALA A 82 16.98 -3.55 2.76
N GLU A 83 17.65 -3.88 1.68
CA GLU A 83 19.01 -3.44 1.43
C GLU A 83 19.05 -1.94 1.18
N GLU A 84 19.95 -1.23 1.83
CA GLU A 84 20.01 0.24 1.80
C GLU A 84 20.35 0.77 0.41
N GLU A 85 21.33 0.18 -0.27
CA GLU A 85 21.73 0.57 -1.61
C GLU A 85 20.59 0.38 -2.62
N ALA A 86 19.90 -0.78 -2.58
CA ALA A 86 18.74 -1.04 -3.39
C ALA A 86 17.60 -0.06 -3.11
N SER A 87 17.40 0.31 -1.85
CA SER A 87 16.38 1.32 -1.47
C SER A 87 16.70 2.70 -2.05
N GLN A 88 17.98 3.11 -2.09
CA GLN A 88 18.41 4.36 -2.71
C GLN A 88 18.18 4.34 -4.23
N ASP A 89 18.48 3.23 -4.90
CA ASP A 89 18.24 3.05 -6.34
C ASP A 89 16.76 3.12 -6.67
N TRP A 90 15.92 2.47 -5.89
CA TRP A 90 14.47 2.58 -6.01
C TRP A 90 13.98 4.00 -5.79
N GLY A 91 14.54 4.71 -4.82
CA GLY A 91 14.23 6.12 -4.58
C GLY A 91 14.56 7.00 -5.80
N ARG A 92 15.71 6.78 -6.46
CA ARG A 92 16.06 7.48 -7.71
C ARG A 92 15.07 7.17 -8.83
N TYR A 93 14.71 5.89 -8.99
CA TYR A 93 13.76 5.45 -9.99
C TYR A 93 12.37 6.12 -9.82
N PHE A 94 11.79 6.07 -8.62
CA PHE A 94 10.47 6.66 -8.36
C PHE A 94 10.46 8.18 -8.48
N LYS A 95 11.57 8.82 -8.12
CA LYS A 95 11.73 10.27 -8.31
C LYS A 95 11.71 10.66 -9.80
N VAL A 96 12.38 9.89 -10.66
CA VAL A 96 12.37 10.12 -12.11
C VAL A 96 10.96 9.89 -12.68
N GLN A 97 10.19 8.95 -12.15
CA GLN A 97 8.80 8.70 -12.55
C GLN A 97 7.82 9.76 -12.02
N GLY A 98 8.27 10.76 -11.25
CA GLY A 98 7.40 11.76 -10.65
C GLY A 98 6.46 11.23 -9.56
N ILE A 99 6.73 10.05 -9.02
CA ILE A 99 5.92 9.42 -7.98
C ILE A 99 6.34 9.96 -6.62
N GLY A 100 5.41 10.59 -5.89
CA GLY A 100 5.62 11.00 -4.49
C GLY A 100 5.76 9.78 -3.59
N PHE A 101 6.85 9.67 -2.84
CA PHE A 101 7.10 8.53 -1.97
C PHE A 101 7.84 8.89 -0.69
N ILE A 102 7.72 8.02 0.32
CA ILE A 102 8.48 8.06 1.57
C ILE A 102 8.88 6.62 1.93
N PHE A 103 10.14 6.43 2.30
CA PHE A 103 10.59 5.21 2.96
C PHE A 103 10.28 5.29 4.45
N ILE A 104 9.61 4.26 4.98
CA ILE A 104 9.19 4.17 6.39
C ILE A 104 9.54 2.81 6.96
N ASP A 105 9.62 2.75 8.27
CA ASP A 105 9.55 1.51 9.01
C ASP A 105 8.59 1.69 10.18
N VAL A 106 7.43 1.04 10.09
CA VAL A 106 6.38 1.25 11.08
C VAL A 106 6.75 0.64 12.43
N LEU A 107 7.43 -0.51 12.44
CA LEU A 107 7.82 -1.18 13.67
C LEU A 107 8.92 -0.39 14.39
N GLU A 108 9.89 0.12 13.64
CA GLU A 108 10.99 0.95 14.13
C GLU A 108 10.58 2.43 14.28
N LYS A 109 9.35 2.78 13.96
CA LYS A 109 8.80 4.16 13.97
C LYS A 109 9.62 5.15 13.12
N ARG A 110 10.35 4.68 12.12
CA ARG A 110 11.15 5.53 11.22
C ARG A 110 10.28 6.13 10.13
N GLY A 111 10.46 7.41 9.83
CA GLY A 111 9.83 8.12 8.71
C GLY A 111 8.34 8.44 8.89
N LEU A 112 7.65 7.93 9.91
CA LEU A 112 6.22 8.18 10.14
C LEU A 112 5.91 9.66 10.33
N ASN A 113 6.80 10.40 11.00
CA ASN A 113 6.68 11.83 11.23
C ASN A 113 6.69 12.68 9.96
N LYS A 114 7.12 12.12 8.82
CA LYS A 114 7.15 12.80 7.51
C LYS A 114 5.83 12.67 6.74
N VAL A 115 4.98 11.68 7.09
CA VAL A 115 3.79 11.32 6.30
C VAL A 115 2.77 12.45 6.28
N LEU A 116 2.30 12.92 7.45
CA LEU A 116 1.29 13.97 7.53
C LEU A 116 1.78 15.32 6.95
N PRO A 117 3.02 15.79 7.22
CA PRO A 117 3.55 16.97 6.57
C PRO A 117 3.57 16.89 5.03
N GLU A 118 3.96 15.75 4.46
CA GLU A 118 3.99 15.59 3.00
C GLU A 118 2.57 15.60 2.41
N ILE A 119 1.60 14.97 3.07
CA ILE A 119 0.18 15.03 2.68
C ILE A 119 -0.31 16.49 2.66
N ARG A 120 -0.04 17.26 3.72
CA ARG A 120 -0.44 18.68 3.79
C ARG A 120 0.19 19.48 2.65
N LYS A 121 1.46 19.25 2.37
CA LYS A 121 2.17 19.87 1.25
C LYS A 121 1.51 19.53 -0.09
N MET A 122 1.18 18.28 -0.34
CA MET A 122 0.48 17.83 -1.55
C MET A 122 -0.89 18.51 -1.70
N MET A 123 -1.57 18.83 -0.60
CA MET A 123 -2.93 19.38 -0.58
C MET A 123 -2.99 20.88 -0.35
N LYS A 124 -1.84 21.57 -0.33
CA LYS A 124 -1.73 23.00 -0.05
C LYS A 124 -2.63 23.86 -0.94
N SER A 125 -2.64 23.62 -2.24
CA SER A 125 -3.49 24.36 -3.19
C SER A 125 -4.99 24.20 -2.94
N ARG A 126 -5.42 23.02 -2.41
CA ARG A 126 -6.81 22.83 -1.99
C ARG A 126 -7.12 23.67 -0.75
N GLN A 127 -6.26 23.67 0.24
CA GLN A 127 -6.44 24.46 1.47
C GLN A 127 -6.51 25.96 1.16
N GLU A 128 -5.56 26.48 0.41
CA GLU A 128 -5.53 27.89 -0.02
C GLU A 128 -6.80 28.32 -0.78
N ARG A 129 -7.41 27.40 -1.53
CA ARG A 129 -8.67 27.69 -2.25
C ARG A 129 -9.84 27.89 -1.29
N PHE A 130 -9.91 27.14 -0.17
CA PHE A 130 -10.93 27.34 0.84
C PHE A 130 -10.69 28.64 1.63
N GLU A 131 -9.45 28.90 2.02
CA GLU A 131 -9.03 30.11 2.74
C GLU A 131 -9.36 31.37 1.95
N ARG A 132 -9.08 31.38 0.64
CA ARG A 132 -9.44 32.51 -0.25
C ARG A 132 -10.95 32.78 -0.31
N LYS A 133 -11.77 31.78 0.00
CA LYS A 133 -13.23 31.93 0.09
C LYS A 133 -13.72 32.28 1.48
N GLY A 134 -12.81 32.46 2.46
CA GLY A 134 -13.17 32.70 3.84
C GLY A 134 -13.79 31.48 4.54
N ILE A 135 -13.59 30.27 4.01
CA ILE A 135 -14.17 29.02 4.52
C ILE A 135 -13.05 28.21 5.20
N THR A 136 -13.31 27.74 6.42
CA THR A 136 -12.41 26.81 7.07
C THR A 136 -12.29 25.52 6.25
N PRO A 137 -11.09 25.10 5.85
CA PRO A 137 -10.90 23.89 5.07
C PRO A 137 -11.43 22.66 5.86
N PRO A 138 -12.24 21.80 5.23
CA PRO A 138 -12.62 20.54 5.86
C PRO A 138 -11.40 19.64 6.02
N ALA A 139 -11.43 18.75 7.00
CA ALA A 139 -10.37 17.78 7.26
C ALA A 139 -9.98 17.03 5.97
N LEU A 140 -8.68 16.77 5.82
CA LEU A 140 -8.14 15.97 4.72
C LEU A 140 -8.50 14.50 4.98
N ARG A 141 -9.13 13.90 4.01
CA ARG A 141 -9.58 12.51 4.09
C ARG A 141 -8.62 11.59 3.36
N LEU A 142 -8.09 10.65 4.09
CA LEU A 142 -7.11 9.68 3.60
C LEU A 142 -7.70 8.28 3.52
N MET A 143 -7.10 7.44 2.71
CA MET A 143 -7.33 6.00 2.67
C MET A 143 -5.99 5.27 2.52
N VAL A 144 -5.82 4.15 3.23
CA VAL A 144 -4.65 3.28 3.08
C VAL A 144 -5.01 2.09 2.21
N ILE A 145 -4.19 1.85 1.19
CA ILE A 145 -4.27 0.65 0.36
C ILE A 145 -2.92 -0.09 0.36
N GLY A 146 -2.93 -1.33 -0.04
CA GLY A 146 -1.71 -2.14 -0.15
C GLY A 146 -2.03 -3.63 -0.06
N ILE A 147 -1.06 -4.45 -0.42
CA ILE A 147 -1.16 -5.91 -0.38
C ILE A 147 -1.37 -6.42 1.06
N PRO A 148 -1.83 -7.66 1.26
CA PRO A 148 -1.89 -8.28 2.58
C PRO A 148 -0.52 -8.25 3.27
N ASN A 149 -0.51 -8.23 4.59
CA ASN A 149 0.68 -8.29 5.45
C ASN A 149 1.79 -7.26 5.18
N VAL A 150 1.51 -6.21 4.39
CA VAL A 150 2.44 -5.09 4.14
C VAL A 150 2.56 -4.14 5.33
N GLY A 151 1.63 -4.23 6.31
CA GLY A 151 1.66 -3.43 7.53
C GLY A 151 0.62 -2.30 7.59
N LYS A 152 -0.52 -2.42 6.88
CA LYS A 152 -1.59 -1.38 6.87
C LYS A 152 -2.11 -1.05 8.27
N SER A 153 -2.54 -2.05 9.04
CA SER A 153 -3.05 -1.84 10.40
C SER A 153 -1.97 -1.28 11.33
N SER A 154 -0.72 -1.74 11.16
CA SER A 154 0.41 -1.19 11.91
C SER A 154 0.67 0.28 11.56
N LEU A 155 0.57 0.67 10.26
CA LEU A 155 0.69 2.06 9.82
C LEU A 155 -0.42 2.93 10.45
N ILE A 156 -1.67 2.46 10.40
CA ILE A 156 -2.80 3.16 10.99
C ILE A 156 -2.55 3.40 12.49
N ASN A 157 -2.16 2.36 13.22
CA ASN A 157 -1.82 2.47 14.63
C ASN A 157 -0.61 3.37 14.90
N GLY A 158 0.38 3.38 14.00
CA GLY A 158 1.57 4.22 14.10
C GLY A 158 1.30 5.71 13.82
N LEU A 159 0.31 6.01 12.97
CA LEU A 159 -0.11 7.38 12.67
C LEU A 159 -1.11 7.92 13.71
N THR A 160 -1.84 7.05 14.39
CA THR A 160 -2.75 7.42 15.46
C THR A 160 -2.00 7.47 16.80
N ARG A 161 -2.37 8.38 17.69
CA ARG A 161 -1.84 8.43 19.06
C ARG A 161 -2.44 7.35 19.97
N ARG A 162 -3.43 6.59 19.50
CA ARG A 162 -4.13 5.52 20.22
C ARG A 162 -4.16 4.26 19.33
N LYS A 163 -4.27 3.08 19.95
CA LYS A 163 -4.56 1.83 19.19
C LYS A 163 -5.96 1.98 18.56
N ALA A 164 -5.99 2.20 17.25
CA ALA A 164 -7.21 2.43 16.49
C ALA A 164 -7.74 1.16 15.81
N THR A 165 -6.87 0.17 15.56
CA THR A 165 -7.23 -1.05 14.86
C THR A 165 -6.57 -2.27 15.54
N GLU A 166 -7.28 -3.39 15.55
CA GLU A 166 -6.69 -4.67 15.95
C GLU A 166 -5.71 -5.14 14.88
N THR A 167 -4.47 -5.41 15.30
CA THR A 167 -3.46 -6.02 14.44
C THR A 167 -3.55 -7.54 14.55
N GLY A 168 -3.98 -8.20 13.48
CA GLY A 168 -4.06 -9.67 13.46
C GLY A 168 -3.97 -10.22 12.05
N PRO A 169 -3.53 -11.47 11.87
CA PRO A 169 -3.41 -12.12 10.56
C PRO A 169 -4.76 -12.52 9.95
N THR A 170 -5.89 -12.22 10.59
CA THR A 170 -7.22 -12.67 10.15
C THR A 170 -7.81 -11.69 9.13
N PRO A 171 -8.01 -12.10 7.86
CA PRO A 171 -8.69 -11.27 6.87
C PRO A 171 -10.15 -11.02 7.28
N GLY A 172 -10.62 -9.76 7.19
CA GLY A 172 -12.03 -9.44 7.33
C GLY A 172 -12.49 -8.95 8.71
N VAL A 173 -11.57 -8.53 9.59
CA VAL A 173 -11.92 -8.08 10.96
C VAL A 173 -12.67 -6.73 10.96
N THR A 174 -12.45 -5.84 9.99
CA THR A 174 -13.13 -4.53 9.93
C THR A 174 -14.51 -4.67 9.27
N ARG A 175 -15.57 -4.73 10.08
CA ARG A 175 -16.96 -4.89 9.61
C ARG A 175 -17.66 -3.57 9.26
N HIS A 176 -17.19 -2.42 9.73
CA HIS A 176 -17.76 -1.09 9.47
C HIS A 176 -16.66 -0.13 9.01
N GLN A 177 -17.03 0.75 8.07
CA GLN A 177 -16.15 1.84 7.61
C GLN A 177 -16.23 2.97 8.64
N GLU A 178 -15.18 3.14 9.42
CA GLU A 178 -15.09 4.22 10.41
C GLU A 178 -14.02 5.23 10.00
N TRP A 179 -14.26 6.51 10.33
CA TRP A 179 -13.27 7.56 10.20
C TRP A 179 -12.43 7.62 11.45
N ILE A 180 -11.14 7.45 11.29
CA ILE A 180 -10.15 7.54 12.36
C ILE A 180 -9.51 8.92 12.30
N VAL A 181 -9.63 9.71 13.34
CA VAL A 181 -8.98 11.01 13.44
C VAL A 181 -7.48 10.79 13.71
N LEU A 182 -6.64 11.19 12.76
CA LEU A 182 -5.18 11.13 12.88
C LEU A 182 -4.61 12.42 13.49
N ASP A 183 -5.18 13.57 13.10
CA ASP A 183 -4.82 14.89 13.57
C ASP A 183 -6.05 15.82 13.45
N ARG A 184 -5.95 17.07 13.92
CA ARG A 184 -7.05 18.06 13.91
C ARG A 184 -7.67 18.28 12.53
N ASP A 185 -6.84 18.16 11.49
CA ASP A 185 -7.18 18.44 10.10
C ASP A 185 -7.07 17.21 9.19
N VAL A 186 -6.91 16.01 9.76
CA VAL A 186 -6.68 14.78 8.98
C VAL A 186 -7.48 13.62 9.56
N GLU A 187 -8.28 13.00 8.69
CA GLU A 187 -9.08 11.80 8.96
C GLU A 187 -8.66 10.68 8.02
N LEU A 188 -8.64 9.46 8.52
CA LEU A 188 -8.33 8.25 7.77
C LEU A 188 -9.58 7.36 7.70
N LEU A 189 -9.94 6.91 6.50
CA LEU A 189 -10.93 5.88 6.32
C LEU A 189 -10.29 4.52 6.61
N ASP A 190 -10.78 3.84 7.63
CA ASP A 190 -10.37 2.46 7.87
C ASP A 190 -10.93 1.59 6.73
N THR A 191 -10.02 1.00 5.98
CA THR A 191 -10.36 0.14 4.85
C THR A 191 -10.04 -1.30 5.18
N PRO A 192 -11.02 -2.20 5.07
CA PRO A 192 -10.72 -3.63 5.16
C PRO A 192 -9.64 -3.99 4.14
N GLY A 193 -8.74 -4.89 4.49
CA GLY A 193 -7.67 -5.37 3.60
C GLY A 193 -8.22 -6.20 2.42
N ILE A 194 -8.93 -5.55 1.50
CA ILE A 194 -9.85 -6.17 0.54
C ILE A 194 -9.14 -6.66 -0.73
N LEU A 195 -7.88 -6.30 -0.98
CA LEU A 195 -7.31 -6.47 -2.31
C LEU A 195 -6.04 -7.31 -2.31
N PHE A 196 -6.17 -8.43 -2.98
CA PHE A 196 -5.05 -9.31 -3.29
C PHE A 196 -4.40 -8.85 -4.60
N PRO A 197 -3.06 -8.85 -4.70
CA PRO A 197 -2.39 -8.54 -5.95
C PRO A 197 -2.77 -9.59 -7.01
N LYS A 198 -3.04 -9.15 -8.23
CA LYS A 198 -3.04 -10.06 -9.37
C LYS A 198 -1.60 -10.49 -9.60
N ILE A 199 -1.31 -11.78 -9.40
CA ILE A 199 0.03 -12.31 -9.62
C ILE A 199 0.23 -12.43 -11.14
N ALA A 200 1.07 -11.54 -11.69
CA ALA A 200 1.29 -11.46 -13.13
C ALA A 200 2.37 -12.44 -13.61
N THR A 201 3.33 -12.77 -12.76
CA THR A 201 4.46 -13.64 -13.07
C THR A 201 4.76 -14.57 -11.90
N LEU A 202 5.40 -15.71 -12.20
CA LEU A 202 5.88 -16.64 -11.17
C LEU A 202 6.84 -15.95 -10.19
N GLU A 203 7.76 -15.13 -10.70
CA GLU A 203 8.72 -14.38 -9.89
C GLU A 203 7.99 -13.47 -8.87
N MET A 204 6.96 -12.75 -9.31
CA MET A 204 6.12 -11.94 -8.42
C MET A 204 5.45 -12.80 -7.35
N GLY A 205 4.92 -13.97 -7.72
CA GLY A 205 4.32 -14.91 -6.78
C GLY A 205 5.30 -15.36 -5.71
N LEU A 206 6.52 -15.74 -6.10
CA LEU A 206 7.59 -16.14 -5.19
C LEU A 206 7.99 -15.01 -4.24
N GLN A 207 8.18 -13.80 -4.76
CA GLN A 207 8.52 -12.64 -3.94
C GLN A 207 7.44 -12.34 -2.90
N LEU A 208 6.16 -12.42 -3.29
CA LEU A 208 5.02 -12.22 -2.39
C LEU A 208 4.94 -13.30 -1.31
N THR A 209 5.22 -14.56 -1.65
CA THR A 209 5.26 -15.68 -0.70
C THR A 209 6.42 -15.53 0.28
N LEU A 210 7.63 -15.34 -0.21
CA LEU A 210 8.83 -15.18 0.61
C LEU A 210 8.75 -14.00 1.59
N THR A 211 7.98 -12.97 1.23
CA THR A 211 7.74 -11.82 2.10
C THR A 211 6.52 -11.97 3.02
N GLY A 212 5.81 -13.09 2.92
CA GLY A 212 4.61 -13.40 3.71
C GLY A 212 3.38 -12.58 3.30
N ALA A 213 3.38 -11.98 2.10
CA ALA A 213 2.23 -11.25 1.57
C ALA A 213 1.08 -12.19 1.17
N ILE A 214 1.43 -13.38 0.69
CA ILE A 214 0.49 -14.47 0.39
C ILE A 214 0.93 -15.74 1.14
N LYS A 215 -0.02 -16.67 1.35
CA LYS A 215 0.26 -17.94 2.02
C LYS A 215 0.99 -18.89 1.07
N ASP A 216 1.87 -19.72 1.62
CA ASP A 216 2.64 -20.73 0.89
C ASP A 216 1.74 -21.73 0.13
N GLU A 217 0.56 -22.01 0.69
CA GLU A 217 -0.46 -22.91 0.10
C GLU A 217 -0.95 -22.46 -1.29
N ILE A 218 -0.75 -21.16 -1.64
CA ILE A 218 -1.21 -20.59 -2.92
C ILE A 218 -0.21 -20.85 -4.04
N VAL A 219 1.06 -21.10 -3.72
CA VAL A 219 2.14 -21.30 -4.71
C VAL A 219 2.44 -22.77 -4.94
N GLY A 220 1.68 -23.67 -4.31
CA GLY A 220 1.85 -25.13 -4.38
C GLY A 220 2.80 -25.62 -3.30
N ARG A 221 2.27 -26.49 -2.43
CA ARG A 221 3.10 -27.35 -1.58
C ARG A 221 3.48 -28.57 -2.40
N GLU A 222 4.73 -28.89 -2.48
CA GLU A 222 5.24 -30.22 -2.29
C GLU A 222 5.99 -30.29 -0.97
#